data_25d9219e4f3b9c38f67c16980ab3a37e
#
_entry.id   25d9219e4f3b9c38f67c16980ab3a37e
#
_cell.length_a   1.000
_cell.length_b   1.000
_cell.length_c   1.000
_cell.angle_alpha   90.00
_cell.angle_beta   90.00
_cell.angle_gamma   90.00
#
_symmetry.space_group_name_H-M   'P 1'
#
loop_
_entity.id
_entity.type
_entity.pdbx_description
1 polymer ?
#
loop_
_entity_poly.entity_id
_entity_poly.type
_entity_poly.pdbx_seq_one_letter_code
_entity_poly.pdbx_strand_id
1 'polypeptide(L)'
;MAAVLEPYIYEGGIHRHTLLLELLEDLGGYLIQKTPAATEVTLVMLVPREDVHLIEQLAKDLLGKISKAPLTGTEIAVVSPTLASHHLPHSACDIAEFLRRGGANTTMIGLARGMGRRVALSADYERKLINEHDIALFSFGTFRDCIINKKPKLFEGIKVPIVATGGPDLKTEEVPGADMYIGNIGRVAHRLRHSEELEGLDVMSEKVGNIVEKMREDIARDPLAVLPARVMKEVQEQIPEIDTVYTPAPLTLQLDGLRIKLPYADFHQKVEDLELQDNIHLRDVAIITPSKMKNYILVKVKRKSEVDIEI
;
A
#
# COMPACT_ATOMS: atom_id res chain seq x y z
N MET A 1 12.62 24.66 -2.88
CA MET A 1 12.17 23.62 -1.90
C MET A 1 11.23 22.70 -2.66
N ALA A 2 11.40 21.38 -2.56
CA ALA A 2 10.44 20.46 -3.15
C ALA A 2 9.07 20.67 -2.50
N ALA A 3 7.99 20.71 -3.31
CA ALA A 3 6.63 20.85 -2.80
C ALA A 3 6.29 19.67 -1.90
N VAL A 4 5.69 19.95 -0.75
CA VAL A 4 5.19 18.90 0.14
C VAL A 4 3.88 18.36 -0.44
N LEU A 5 3.87 17.10 -0.85
CA LEU A 5 2.70 16.45 -1.42
C LEU A 5 1.86 15.80 -0.32
N GLU A 6 0.56 16.03 -0.34
CA GLU A 6 -0.42 15.42 0.57
C GLU A 6 -1.37 14.48 -0.19
N PRO A 7 -1.71 13.33 0.39
CA PRO A 7 -2.57 12.34 -0.25
C PRO A 7 -4.05 12.63 -0.04
N TYR A 8 -4.81 12.60 -1.14
CA TYR A 8 -6.26 12.78 -1.16
C TYR A 8 -6.95 11.76 -2.04
N ILE A 9 -8.20 11.47 -1.71
CA ILE A 9 -9.14 10.72 -2.54
C ILE A 9 -10.25 11.66 -2.96
N TYR A 10 -10.52 11.68 -4.26
CA TYR A 10 -11.71 12.28 -4.84
C TYR A 10 -12.70 11.19 -5.24
N GLU A 11 -13.96 11.36 -4.87
CA GLU A 11 -15.10 10.55 -5.29
C GLU A 11 -16.13 11.47 -5.95
N GLY A 12 -16.46 11.20 -7.21
CA GLY A 12 -17.40 12.04 -7.94
C GLY A 12 -17.84 11.46 -9.27
N GLY A 13 -18.62 12.22 -10.03
CA GLY A 13 -19.13 11.80 -11.32
C GLY A 13 -18.03 11.55 -12.35
N ILE A 14 -18.21 10.50 -13.16
CA ILE A 14 -17.27 10.16 -14.25
C ILE A 14 -17.18 11.26 -15.31
N HIS A 15 -18.22 12.09 -15.43
CA HIS A 15 -18.24 13.20 -16.35
C HIS A 15 -17.47 14.38 -15.75
N ARG A 16 -16.55 14.96 -16.49
CA ARG A 16 -15.72 16.12 -16.13
C ARG A 16 -14.60 15.87 -15.09
N HIS A 17 -14.36 14.64 -14.64
CA HIS A 17 -13.21 14.37 -13.78
C HIS A 17 -11.86 14.70 -14.44
N THR A 18 -11.83 14.79 -15.79
CA THR A 18 -10.66 15.20 -16.56
C THR A 18 -10.18 16.60 -16.17
N LEU A 19 -11.09 17.53 -15.87
CA LEU A 19 -10.73 18.86 -15.39
C LEU A 19 -9.95 18.84 -14.09
N LEU A 20 -10.27 17.89 -13.20
CA LEU A 20 -9.54 17.70 -11.95
C LEU A 20 -8.14 17.13 -12.20
N LEU A 21 -8.01 16.23 -13.18
CA LEU A 21 -6.71 15.67 -13.56
C LEU A 21 -5.81 16.72 -14.24
N GLU A 22 -6.36 17.54 -15.11
CA GLU A 22 -5.64 18.66 -15.74
C GLU A 22 -5.15 19.65 -14.69
N LEU A 23 -6.02 20.06 -13.75
CA LEU A 23 -5.60 20.95 -12.66
C LEU A 23 -4.54 20.28 -11.78
N LEU A 24 -4.68 19.00 -11.44
CA LEU A 24 -3.69 18.27 -10.64
C LEU A 24 -2.32 18.26 -11.31
N GLU A 25 -2.27 18.05 -12.62
CA GLU A 25 -1.02 18.07 -13.40
C GLU A 25 -0.42 19.46 -13.48
N ASP A 26 -1.23 20.49 -13.73
CA ASP A 26 -0.80 21.91 -13.76
C ASP A 26 -0.19 22.37 -12.43
N LEU A 27 -0.66 21.83 -11.31
CA LEU A 27 -0.15 22.09 -9.97
C LEU A 27 1.11 21.27 -9.64
N GLY A 28 1.53 20.34 -10.50
CA GLY A 28 2.64 19.43 -10.24
C GLY A 28 2.31 18.29 -9.27
N GLY A 29 1.03 17.96 -9.13
CA GLY A 29 0.56 16.79 -8.39
C GLY A 29 0.66 15.50 -9.20
N TYR A 30 0.29 14.36 -8.58
CA TYR A 30 0.36 13.05 -9.21
C TYR A 30 -0.95 12.27 -9.03
N LEU A 31 -1.46 11.72 -10.12
CA LEU A 31 -2.51 10.72 -10.08
C LEU A 31 -1.89 9.36 -9.73
N ILE A 32 -2.29 8.78 -8.59
CA ILE A 32 -1.78 7.49 -8.12
C ILE A 32 -2.65 6.34 -8.60
N GLN A 33 -3.96 6.52 -8.56
CA GLN A 33 -4.89 5.49 -9.00
C GLN A 33 -6.19 6.12 -9.50
N LYS A 34 -6.74 5.55 -10.57
CA LYS A 34 -8.05 5.89 -11.10
C LYS A 34 -8.89 4.62 -11.15
N THR A 35 -10.02 4.64 -10.47
CA THR A 35 -10.97 3.53 -10.44
C THR A 35 -12.31 4.02 -10.97
N PRO A 36 -12.61 3.77 -12.25
CA PRO A 36 -13.91 4.12 -12.81
C PRO A 36 -14.99 3.11 -12.38
N ALA A 37 -16.16 3.61 -12.03
CA ALA A 37 -17.40 2.88 -11.90
C ALA A 37 -18.38 3.32 -12.99
N ALA A 38 -19.58 2.77 -13.03
CA ALA A 38 -20.53 3.06 -14.12
C ALA A 38 -20.84 4.57 -14.28
N THR A 39 -21.04 5.27 -13.18
CA THR A 39 -21.40 6.71 -13.15
C THR A 39 -20.44 7.55 -12.32
N GLU A 40 -19.55 6.91 -11.59
CA GLU A 40 -18.66 7.53 -10.64
C GLU A 40 -17.20 7.20 -10.96
N VAL A 41 -16.29 7.99 -10.41
CA VAL A 41 -14.86 7.74 -10.46
C VAL A 41 -14.25 8.03 -9.08
N THR A 42 -13.36 7.16 -8.66
CA THR A 42 -12.49 7.40 -7.51
C THR A 42 -11.08 7.69 -8.02
N LEU A 43 -10.53 8.83 -7.61
CA LEU A 43 -9.15 9.24 -7.92
C LEU A 43 -8.36 9.31 -6.63
N VAL A 44 -7.24 8.61 -6.56
CA VAL A 44 -6.25 8.73 -5.48
C VAL A 44 -5.12 9.60 -5.99
N MET A 45 -4.83 10.69 -5.29
CA MET A 45 -3.95 11.75 -5.77
C MET A 45 -2.95 12.17 -4.71
N LEU A 46 -1.79 12.64 -5.15
CA LEU A 46 -0.86 13.42 -4.35
C LEU A 46 -0.95 14.87 -4.82
N VAL A 47 -1.31 15.77 -3.92
CA VAL A 47 -1.58 17.18 -4.19
C VAL A 47 -0.57 18.03 -3.44
N PRO A 48 0.05 19.06 -4.07
CA PRO A 48 0.87 20.03 -3.34
C PRO A 48 0.08 20.67 -2.21
N ARG A 49 0.65 20.69 -1.00
CA ARG A 49 -0.03 21.19 0.21
C ARG A 49 -0.58 22.60 0.03
N GLU A 50 0.16 23.45 -0.66
CA GLU A 50 -0.19 24.86 -0.87
C GLU A 50 -1.43 25.02 -1.75
N ASP A 51 -1.67 24.06 -2.65
CA ASP A 51 -2.70 24.10 -3.69
C ASP A 51 -3.92 23.24 -3.42
N VAL A 52 -3.96 22.56 -2.27
CA VAL A 52 -5.08 21.68 -1.88
C VAL A 52 -6.43 22.40 -1.98
N HIS A 53 -6.47 23.68 -1.60
CA HIS A 53 -7.68 24.48 -1.65
C HIS A 53 -8.27 24.64 -3.06
N LEU A 54 -7.43 24.65 -4.12
CA LEU A 54 -7.88 24.73 -5.52
C LEU A 54 -8.55 23.41 -5.94
N ILE A 55 -7.95 22.28 -5.56
CA ILE A 55 -8.51 20.94 -5.79
C ILE A 55 -9.84 20.78 -5.04
N GLU A 56 -9.92 21.23 -3.77
CA GLU A 56 -11.16 21.18 -2.99
C GLU A 56 -12.27 22.03 -3.60
N GLN A 57 -11.92 23.23 -4.12
CA GLN A 57 -12.89 24.10 -4.78
C GLN A 57 -13.43 23.47 -6.05
N LEU A 58 -12.55 22.95 -6.93
CA LEU A 58 -12.96 22.30 -8.15
C LEU A 58 -13.77 21.03 -7.86
N ALA A 59 -13.38 20.24 -6.86
CA ALA A 59 -14.14 19.06 -6.45
C ALA A 59 -15.58 19.40 -6.05
N LYS A 60 -15.81 20.51 -5.30
CA LYS A 60 -17.14 21.01 -4.97
C LYS A 60 -17.93 21.45 -6.21
N ASP A 61 -17.29 22.16 -7.13
CA ASP A 61 -17.92 22.62 -8.38
C ASP A 61 -18.34 21.44 -9.27
N LEU A 62 -17.63 20.34 -9.17
CA LEU A 62 -17.95 19.08 -9.84
C LEU A 62 -18.95 18.19 -9.06
N LEU A 63 -19.45 18.68 -7.92
CA LEU A 63 -20.36 17.94 -7.00
C LEU A 63 -19.73 16.63 -6.49
N GLY A 64 -18.41 16.58 -6.42
CA GLY A 64 -17.66 15.46 -5.85
C GLY A 64 -17.29 15.70 -4.39
N LYS A 65 -16.78 14.64 -3.76
CA LYS A 65 -16.28 14.65 -2.38
C LYS A 65 -14.77 14.44 -2.41
N ILE A 66 -14.04 15.20 -1.59
CA ILE A 66 -12.62 15.00 -1.35
C ILE A 66 -12.37 14.67 0.12
N SER A 67 -11.45 13.76 0.38
CA SER A 67 -11.06 13.36 1.74
C SER A 67 -9.57 13.01 1.78
N LYS A 68 -8.96 13.14 2.96
CA LYS A 68 -7.58 12.70 3.17
C LYS A 68 -7.45 11.19 3.00
N ALA A 69 -6.35 10.75 2.42
CA ALA A 69 -6.03 9.35 2.17
C ALA A 69 -4.68 8.98 2.81
N PRO A 70 -4.62 8.85 4.13
CA PRO A 70 -3.35 8.74 4.86
C PRO A 70 -2.50 7.52 4.47
N LEU A 71 -3.12 6.49 3.88
CA LEU A 71 -2.44 5.27 3.45
C LEU A 71 -2.01 5.28 1.97
N THR A 72 -2.24 6.37 1.24
CA THR A 72 -1.84 6.46 -0.17
C THR A 72 -0.34 6.30 -0.35
N GLY A 73 0.05 5.60 -1.40
CA GLY A 73 1.46 5.33 -1.71
C GLY A 73 2.05 4.23 -0.84
N THR A 74 1.21 3.40 -0.20
CA THR A 74 1.68 2.22 0.53
C THR A 74 1.16 0.93 -0.10
N GLU A 75 1.98 -0.10 -0.04
CA GLU A 75 1.58 -1.48 -0.36
C GLU A 75 1.63 -2.32 0.93
N ILE A 76 0.48 -2.84 1.36
CA ILE A 76 0.33 -3.57 2.62
C ILE A 76 0.06 -5.05 2.35
N ALA A 77 0.91 -5.92 2.90
CA ALA A 77 0.66 -7.36 2.91
C ALA A 77 -0.36 -7.71 4.00
N VAL A 78 -1.56 -8.11 3.64
CA VAL A 78 -2.56 -8.65 4.57
C VAL A 78 -2.38 -10.16 4.66
N VAL A 79 -1.72 -10.60 5.74
CA VAL A 79 -1.29 -11.98 5.92
C VAL A 79 -2.28 -12.74 6.79
N SER A 80 -2.80 -13.83 6.27
CA SER A 80 -3.64 -14.76 7.03
C SER A 80 -2.92 -16.09 7.24
N PRO A 81 -2.90 -16.66 8.45
CA PRO A 81 -2.28 -17.96 8.71
C PRO A 81 -2.87 -19.09 7.87
N THR A 82 -4.09 -18.94 7.41
CA THR A 82 -4.75 -19.83 6.45
C THR A 82 -5.86 -19.07 5.76
N LEU A 83 -5.85 -19.09 4.45
CA LEU A 83 -7.04 -18.79 3.67
C LEU A 83 -7.86 -20.08 3.71
N ALA A 84 -8.79 -20.16 4.67
CA ALA A 84 -9.71 -21.30 4.72
C ALA A 84 -10.44 -21.38 3.37
N SER A 85 -10.55 -22.59 2.84
CA SER A 85 -11.21 -22.92 1.57
C SER A 85 -12.72 -22.64 1.54
N HIS A 86 -13.23 -21.82 2.45
CA HIS A 86 -14.63 -21.49 2.60
C HIS A 86 -14.88 -20.06 2.17
N HIS A 87 -15.78 -19.88 1.22
CA HIS A 87 -16.30 -18.61 0.72
C HIS A 87 -17.14 -17.82 1.76
N LEU A 88 -16.80 -17.92 3.03
CA LEU A 88 -17.42 -17.11 4.07
C LEU A 88 -16.65 -15.79 4.22
N PRO A 89 -17.32 -14.68 4.56
CA PRO A 89 -16.65 -13.42 4.82
C PRO A 89 -15.48 -13.65 5.77
N HIS A 90 -14.28 -13.30 5.33
CA HIS A 90 -13.06 -13.50 6.09
C HIS A 90 -12.55 -12.14 6.54
N SER A 91 -12.21 -11.99 7.81
CA SER A 91 -11.71 -10.72 8.36
C SER A 91 -10.58 -10.09 7.56
N ALA A 92 -9.72 -10.91 6.94
CA ALA A 92 -8.65 -10.41 6.08
C ALA A 92 -9.18 -9.69 4.81
N CYS A 93 -10.33 -10.11 4.26
CA CYS A 93 -10.93 -9.43 3.11
C CYS A 93 -11.47 -8.07 3.52
N ASP A 94 -12.14 -7.99 4.67
CA ASP A 94 -12.72 -6.75 5.20
C ASP A 94 -11.61 -5.77 5.57
N ILE A 95 -10.54 -6.24 6.22
CA ILE A 95 -9.33 -5.48 6.52
C ILE A 95 -8.71 -4.93 5.23
N ALA A 96 -8.47 -5.79 4.23
CA ALA A 96 -7.86 -5.39 2.98
C ALA A 96 -8.69 -4.33 2.24
N GLU A 97 -10.01 -4.49 2.22
CA GLU A 97 -10.92 -3.54 1.61
C GLU A 97 -10.93 -2.21 2.36
N PHE A 98 -10.94 -2.25 3.68
CA PHE A 98 -10.95 -1.04 4.50
C PHE A 98 -9.67 -0.22 4.35
N LEU A 99 -8.51 -0.89 4.32
CA LEU A 99 -7.22 -0.23 4.04
C LEU A 99 -7.17 0.40 2.65
N ARG A 100 -7.77 -0.26 1.63
CA ARG A 100 -7.88 0.32 0.28
C ARG A 100 -8.71 1.60 0.26
N ARG A 101 -9.77 1.69 1.05
CA ARG A 101 -10.56 2.93 1.21
C ARG A 101 -9.73 4.05 1.83
N GLY A 102 -8.71 3.72 2.62
CA GLY A 102 -7.73 4.67 3.13
C GLY A 102 -6.61 5.05 2.13
N GLY A 103 -6.65 4.50 0.91
CA GLY A 103 -5.71 4.78 -0.17
C GLY A 103 -4.56 3.77 -0.31
N ALA A 104 -4.48 2.73 0.52
CA ALA A 104 -3.45 1.71 0.41
C ALA A 104 -3.68 0.77 -0.77
N ASN A 105 -2.61 0.22 -1.32
CA ASN A 105 -2.67 -1.02 -2.08
C ASN A 105 -2.53 -2.21 -1.13
N THR A 106 -3.36 -3.24 -1.28
CA THR A 106 -3.30 -4.41 -0.40
C THR A 106 -3.13 -5.69 -1.19
N THR A 107 -2.21 -6.54 -0.72
CA THR A 107 -2.00 -7.88 -1.24
C THR A 107 -2.36 -8.90 -0.16
N MET A 108 -3.33 -9.75 -0.43
CA MET A 108 -3.69 -10.83 0.50
C MET A 108 -2.76 -12.03 0.33
N ILE A 109 -2.08 -12.41 1.41
CA ILE A 109 -1.15 -13.54 1.45
C ILE A 109 -1.68 -14.60 2.41
N GLY A 110 -2.08 -15.74 1.87
CA GLY A 110 -2.44 -16.91 2.66
C GLY A 110 -1.22 -17.76 2.94
N LEU A 111 -0.87 -17.96 4.20
CA LEU A 111 0.17 -18.90 4.57
C LEU A 111 -0.38 -20.32 4.45
N ALA A 112 0.09 -21.04 3.45
CA ALA A 112 -0.49 -22.31 3.02
C ALA A 112 -0.13 -23.48 3.94
N ARG A 113 -0.15 -23.37 5.28
CA ARG A 113 0.25 -24.55 6.05
C ARG A 113 -0.24 -24.61 7.48
N GLY A 114 -0.77 -25.74 7.78
CA GLY A 114 -1.14 -26.23 9.09
C GLY A 114 -2.35 -27.13 9.00
N MET A 115 -2.16 -28.33 8.47
CA MET A 115 -3.11 -29.41 8.77
C MET A 115 -2.85 -29.91 10.19
N GLY A 116 -3.87 -29.88 11.03
CA GLY A 116 -3.83 -30.37 12.40
C GLY A 116 -3.27 -29.36 13.42
N ARG A 117 -2.68 -29.88 14.51
CA ARG A 117 -2.15 -29.08 15.64
C ARG A 117 -0.81 -28.38 15.39
N ARG A 118 -0.28 -28.41 14.18
CA ARG A 118 1.00 -27.79 13.84
C ARG A 118 0.80 -26.30 13.58
N VAL A 119 1.63 -25.49 14.22
CA VAL A 119 1.70 -24.05 13.94
C VAL A 119 2.21 -23.87 12.53
N ALA A 120 1.50 -23.10 11.72
CA ALA A 120 2.02 -22.69 10.43
C ALA A 120 3.30 -21.86 10.65
N LEU A 121 4.36 -22.21 9.93
CA LEU A 121 5.56 -21.39 9.80
C LEU A 121 5.53 -20.78 8.42
N SER A 122 5.95 -19.51 8.31
CA SER A 122 6.14 -18.89 7.01
C SER A 122 7.30 -19.58 6.27
N ALA A 123 7.10 -19.92 5.00
CA ALA A 123 8.17 -20.42 4.16
C ALA A 123 9.13 -19.26 3.79
N ASP A 124 10.36 -19.59 3.37
CA ASP A 124 11.32 -18.56 2.93
C ASP A 124 10.78 -17.69 1.79
N TYR A 125 10.09 -18.31 0.86
CA TYR A 125 9.42 -17.60 -0.23
C TYR A 125 8.35 -16.62 0.28
N GLU A 126 7.51 -17.05 1.24
CA GLU A 126 6.46 -16.21 1.83
C GLU A 126 7.05 -15.02 2.59
N ARG A 127 8.14 -15.24 3.35
CA ARG A 127 8.88 -14.17 4.04
C ARG A 127 9.45 -13.15 3.07
N LYS A 128 10.08 -13.62 1.99
CA LYS A 128 10.62 -12.75 0.96
C LYS A 128 9.52 -11.94 0.29
N LEU A 129 8.38 -12.57 -0.03
CA LEU A 129 7.23 -11.89 -0.60
C LEU A 129 6.65 -10.83 0.36
N ILE A 130 6.49 -11.15 1.64
CA ILE A 130 6.00 -10.19 2.64
C ILE A 130 6.95 -9.00 2.77
N ASN A 131 8.25 -9.24 2.78
CA ASN A 131 9.28 -8.19 2.90
C ASN A 131 9.40 -7.27 1.67
N GLU A 132 8.69 -7.55 0.60
CA GLU A 132 8.59 -6.65 -0.56
C GLU A 132 7.53 -5.54 -0.37
N HIS A 133 6.76 -5.57 0.71
CA HIS A 133 5.71 -4.60 1.04
C HIS A 133 6.21 -3.58 2.06
N ASP A 134 5.46 -2.50 2.26
CA ASP A 134 5.80 -1.49 3.26
C ASP A 134 5.45 -1.94 4.67
N ILE A 135 4.34 -2.66 4.83
CA ILE A 135 3.82 -3.14 6.12
C ILE A 135 3.30 -4.57 5.96
N ALA A 136 3.53 -5.40 6.97
CA ALA A 136 2.94 -6.72 7.11
C ALA A 136 1.83 -6.71 8.17
N LEU A 137 0.57 -6.82 7.76
CA LEU A 137 -0.58 -6.92 8.66
C LEU A 137 -1.03 -8.37 8.78
N PHE A 138 -0.86 -8.96 9.95
CA PHE A 138 -1.27 -10.34 10.26
C PHE A 138 -2.66 -10.37 10.88
N SER A 139 -3.60 -11.02 10.21
CA SER A 139 -4.96 -11.20 10.71
C SER A 139 -5.11 -12.53 11.43
N PHE A 140 -5.33 -12.47 12.76
CA PHE A 140 -5.49 -13.64 13.62
C PHE A 140 -6.96 -13.82 14.03
N GLY A 141 -7.25 -14.99 14.61
CA GLY A 141 -8.56 -15.33 15.17
C GLY A 141 -8.75 -14.81 16.61
N THR A 142 -9.61 -15.52 17.38
CA THR A 142 -10.10 -15.08 18.69
C THR A 142 -9.39 -15.74 19.88
N PHE A 143 -8.43 -16.64 19.65
CA PHE A 143 -7.77 -17.38 20.73
C PHE A 143 -6.56 -16.64 21.27
N ARG A 144 -6.70 -15.97 22.43
CA ARG A 144 -5.65 -15.21 23.12
C ARG A 144 -4.34 -16.00 23.26
N ASP A 145 -4.39 -17.18 23.86
CA ASP A 145 -3.20 -18.01 24.08
C ASP A 145 -2.46 -18.34 22.77
N CYS A 146 -3.19 -18.58 21.70
CA CYS A 146 -2.59 -18.84 20.39
C CYS A 146 -1.87 -17.62 19.83
N ILE A 147 -2.46 -16.42 19.99
CA ILE A 147 -1.87 -15.17 19.52
C ILE A 147 -0.58 -14.87 20.29
N ILE A 148 -0.60 -14.99 21.61
CA ILE A 148 0.54 -14.68 22.47
C ILE A 148 1.69 -15.70 22.30
N ASN A 149 1.35 -17.01 22.34
CA ASN A 149 2.37 -18.04 22.52
C ASN A 149 2.78 -18.78 21.24
N LYS A 150 1.96 -18.71 20.16
CA LYS A 150 2.22 -19.51 18.95
C LYS A 150 2.41 -18.68 17.70
N LYS A 151 1.67 -17.57 17.56
CA LYS A 151 1.71 -16.74 16.35
C LYS A 151 2.97 -15.91 16.19
N PRO A 152 3.69 -15.48 17.23
CA PRO A 152 4.94 -14.75 17.07
C PRO A 152 5.99 -15.44 16.21
N LYS A 153 5.97 -16.78 16.14
CA LYS A 153 6.84 -17.53 15.23
C LYS A 153 6.64 -17.21 13.74
N LEU A 154 5.50 -16.64 13.36
CA LEU A 154 5.21 -16.23 11.99
C LEU A 154 5.95 -14.94 11.63
N PHE A 155 6.41 -14.18 12.61
CA PHE A 155 7.11 -12.91 12.43
C PHE A 155 8.62 -13.11 12.17
N GLU A 156 9.13 -14.32 12.42
CA GLU A 156 10.56 -14.61 12.21
C GLU A 156 10.98 -14.34 10.76
N GLY A 157 11.99 -13.47 10.59
CA GLY A 157 12.53 -13.10 9.27
C GLY A 157 11.69 -12.08 8.48
N ILE A 158 10.64 -11.53 9.08
CA ILE A 158 9.95 -10.33 8.56
C ILE A 158 10.74 -9.10 8.98
N LYS A 159 11.02 -8.21 8.04
CA LYS A 159 11.87 -7.03 8.22
C LYS A 159 11.10 -5.71 8.14
N VAL A 160 9.89 -5.76 7.61
CA VAL A 160 8.97 -4.60 7.53
C VAL A 160 8.17 -4.50 8.82
N PRO A 161 7.60 -3.34 9.16
CA PRO A 161 6.75 -3.17 10.33
C PRO A 161 5.62 -4.20 10.39
N ILE A 162 5.45 -4.81 11.55
CA ILE A 162 4.47 -5.88 11.79
C ILE A 162 3.30 -5.35 12.60
N VAL A 163 2.13 -5.32 11.96
CA VAL A 163 0.86 -5.08 12.63
C VAL A 163 0.15 -6.41 12.82
N ALA A 164 -0.21 -6.76 14.04
CA ALA A 164 -1.01 -7.94 14.32
C ALA A 164 -2.43 -7.55 14.74
N THR A 165 -3.43 -8.25 14.23
CA THR A 165 -4.83 -8.04 14.59
C THR A 165 -5.49 -9.31 15.06
N GLY A 166 -6.50 -9.20 15.92
CA GLY A 166 -7.26 -10.35 16.39
C GLY A 166 -8.48 -9.97 17.22
N GLY A 167 -9.30 -10.97 17.58
CA GLY A 167 -10.51 -10.76 18.37
C GLY A 167 -10.25 -10.33 19.82
N PRO A 168 -9.27 -10.90 20.56
CA PRO A 168 -9.06 -10.52 21.94
C PRO A 168 -8.47 -9.12 22.08
N ASP A 169 -8.86 -8.42 23.14
CA ASP A 169 -8.24 -7.18 23.55
C ASP A 169 -6.91 -7.49 24.25
N LEU A 170 -5.80 -7.13 23.58
CA LEU A 170 -4.42 -7.33 24.03
C LEU A 170 -3.65 -6.04 23.87
N LYS A 171 -2.65 -5.84 24.75
CA LYS A 171 -1.65 -4.80 24.54
C LYS A 171 -0.59 -5.28 23.55
N THR A 172 0.08 -4.35 22.88
CA THR A 172 1.17 -4.69 21.93
C THR A 172 2.28 -5.49 22.59
N GLU A 173 2.62 -5.16 23.83
CA GLU A 173 3.68 -5.83 24.61
C GLU A 173 3.37 -7.30 24.93
N GLU A 174 2.11 -7.68 24.86
CA GLU A 174 1.68 -9.08 25.05
C GLU A 174 1.85 -9.94 23.77
N VAL A 175 2.18 -9.32 22.63
CA VAL A 175 2.37 -10.01 21.35
C VAL A 175 3.82 -9.85 20.87
N PRO A 176 4.74 -10.70 21.34
CA PRO A 176 6.16 -10.56 21.06
C PRO A 176 6.46 -10.50 19.55
N GLY A 177 7.26 -9.51 19.14
CA GLY A 177 7.69 -9.32 17.77
C GLY A 177 6.70 -8.57 16.86
N ALA A 178 5.55 -8.15 17.39
CA ALA A 178 4.68 -7.20 16.69
C ALA A 178 5.06 -5.76 17.07
N ASP A 179 5.16 -4.87 16.09
CA ASP A 179 5.33 -3.44 16.34
C ASP A 179 4.04 -2.80 16.85
N MET A 180 2.91 -3.41 16.50
CA MET A 180 1.60 -2.99 16.97
C MET A 180 0.62 -4.17 17.01
N TYR A 181 -0.22 -4.20 18.05
CA TYR A 181 -1.38 -5.08 18.11
C TYR A 181 -2.68 -4.28 18.17
N ILE A 182 -3.70 -4.76 17.42
CA ILE A 182 -5.01 -4.14 17.35
C ILE A 182 -6.06 -5.22 17.64
N GLY A 183 -6.70 -5.09 18.79
CA GLY A 183 -7.76 -5.98 19.25
C GLY A 183 -9.12 -5.67 18.62
N ASN A 184 -10.12 -6.45 18.99
CA ASN A 184 -11.51 -6.31 18.57
C ASN A 184 -11.74 -6.38 17.05
N ILE A 185 -10.78 -6.96 16.32
CA ILE A 185 -10.89 -7.24 14.89
C ILE A 185 -11.00 -8.74 14.69
N GLY A 186 -12.15 -9.19 14.24
CA GLY A 186 -12.39 -10.61 13.99
C GLY A 186 -13.85 -10.90 13.79
N ARG A 187 -14.17 -12.15 13.46
CA ARG A 187 -15.56 -12.59 13.25
C ARG A 187 -16.38 -12.38 14.50
N VAL A 188 -17.37 -11.52 14.41
CA VAL A 188 -18.44 -11.43 15.39
C VAL A 188 -19.57 -12.35 14.96
N ALA A 189 -19.95 -13.28 15.83
CA ALA A 189 -20.92 -14.33 15.54
C ALA A 189 -22.36 -13.84 15.32
N HIS A 190 -22.65 -12.57 15.46
CA HIS A 190 -23.99 -12.02 15.36
C HIS A 190 -24.11 -10.75 14.51
N ARG A 191 -25.16 -10.71 13.68
CA ARG A 191 -25.57 -9.58 12.81
C ARG A 191 -25.78 -8.24 13.53
N LEU A 192 -25.74 -8.20 14.86
CA LEU A 192 -26.04 -7.02 15.68
C LEU A 192 -24.84 -6.12 15.99
N ARG A 193 -23.62 -6.44 15.52
CA ARG A 193 -22.38 -5.72 15.86
C ARG A 193 -21.67 -5.04 14.66
N HIS A 194 -22.42 -4.71 13.63
CA HIS A 194 -21.83 -4.07 12.43
C HIS A 194 -21.16 -2.73 12.77
N SER A 195 -21.69 -1.96 13.71
CA SER A 195 -21.09 -0.70 14.16
C SER A 195 -19.77 -0.90 14.91
N GLU A 196 -19.69 -1.90 15.80
CA GLU A 196 -18.48 -2.22 16.56
C GLU A 196 -17.35 -2.74 15.64
N GLU A 197 -17.69 -3.49 14.60
CA GLU A 197 -16.72 -3.94 13.60
C GLU A 197 -16.15 -2.79 12.77
N LEU A 198 -17.00 -1.85 12.34
CA LEU A 198 -16.56 -0.66 11.62
C LEU A 198 -15.68 0.23 12.49
N GLU A 199 -16.06 0.45 13.76
CA GLU A 199 -15.24 1.20 14.71
C GLU A 199 -13.86 0.56 14.92
N GLY A 200 -13.80 -0.77 15.03
CA GLY A 200 -12.53 -1.50 15.10
C GLY A 200 -11.66 -1.33 13.84
N LEU A 201 -12.26 -1.31 12.67
CA LEU A 201 -11.56 -1.08 11.40
C LEU A 201 -11.10 0.39 11.25
N ASP A 202 -11.90 1.37 11.72
CA ASP A 202 -11.50 2.78 11.76
C ASP A 202 -10.26 2.97 12.64
N VAL A 203 -10.28 2.41 13.86
CA VAL A 203 -9.14 2.43 14.79
C VAL A 203 -7.91 1.75 14.15
N MET A 204 -8.11 0.66 13.44
CA MET A 204 -7.03 -0.01 12.72
C MET A 204 -6.42 0.90 11.64
N SER A 205 -7.26 1.52 10.83
CA SER A 205 -6.80 2.42 9.76
C SER A 205 -6.01 3.60 10.30
N GLU A 206 -6.48 4.21 11.39
CA GLU A 206 -5.77 5.29 12.09
C GLU A 206 -4.40 4.82 12.61
N LYS A 207 -4.37 3.69 13.31
CA LYS A 207 -3.12 3.16 13.87
C LYS A 207 -2.10 2.76 12.78
N VAL A 208 -2.56 2.16 11.68
CA VAL A 208 -1.70 1.88 10.52
C VAL A 208 -1.20 3.18 9.89
N GLY A 209 -2.07 4.20 9.78
CA GLY A 209 -1.71 5.53 9.33
C GLY A 209 -0.59 6.16 10.17
N ASN A 210 -0.59 5.99 11.48
CA ASN A 210 0.46 6.47 12.37
C ASN A 210 1.82 5.77 12.11
N ILE A 211 1.81 4.50 11.73
CA ILE A 211 3.04 3.80 11.32
C ILE A 211 3.54 4.36 9.99
N VAL A 212 2.65 4.54 9.02
CA VAL A 212 2.99 5.13 7.71
C VAL A 212 3.59 6.53 7.88
N GLU A 213 3.02 7.34 8.77
CA GLU A 213 3.54 8.70 9.00
C GLU A 213 4.94 8.69 9.58
N LYS A 214 5.23 7.81 10.54
CA LYS A 214 6.59 7.63 11.06
C LYS A 214 7.57 7.19 9.96
N MET A 215 7.16 6.30 9.07
CA MET A 215 8.00 5.87 7.94
C MET A 215 8.26 7.05 6.98
N ARG A 216 7.26 7.90 6.74
CA ARG A 216 7.44 9.14 5.95
C ARG A 216 8.38 10.13 6.62
N GLU A 217 8.29 10.30 7.94
CA GLU A 217 9.22 11.13 8.70
C GLU A 217 10.67 10.61 8.58
N ASP A 218 10.87 9.28 8.63
CA ASP A 218 12.19 8.67 8.45
C ASP A 218 12.70 8.87 7.01
N ILE A 219 11.81 8.81 6.02
CA ILE A 219 12.16 9.14 4.63
C ILE A 219 12.50 10.64 4.51
N ALA A 220 11.79 11.51 5.20
CA ALA A 220 12.04 12.94 5.14
C ALA A 220 13.39 13.37 5.75
N ARG A 221 13.95 12.61 6.69
CA ARG A 221 15.28 12.86 7.27
C ARG A 221 16.42 12.60 6.29
N ASP A 222 16.26 11.59 5.45
CA ASP A 222 17.16 11.28 4.33
C ASP A 222 16.29 10.96 3.11
N PRO A 223 15.94 12.00 2.31
CA PRO A 223 14.97 11.85 1.24
C PRO A 223 15.41 10.88 0.16
N LEU A 224 14.44 10.31 -0.53
CA LEU A 224 14.70 9.51 -1.72
C LEU A 224 15.32 10.37 -2.83
N ALA A 225 16.18 9.79 -3.65
CA ALA A 225 16.82 10.45 -4.78
C ALA A 225 15.77 10.96 -5.79
N VAL A 226 14.68 10.21 -5.98
CA VAL A 226 13.55 10.61 -6.80
C VAL A 226 12.24 10.17 -6.12
N LEU A 227 11.16 10.90 -6.31
CA LEU A 227 9.85 10.51 -5.78
C LEU A 227 9.33 9.27 -6.51
N PRO A 228 8.87 8.22 -5.80
CA PRO A 228 8.28 7.04 -6.43
C PRO A 228 7.10 7.37 -7.35
N ALA A 229 6.31 8.40 -7.03
CA ALA A 229 5.22 8.89 -7.89
C ALA A 229 5.73 9.45 -9.23
N ARG A 230 6.90 10.10 -9.24
CA ARG A 230 7.54 10.54 -10.48
C ARG A 230 8.00 9.34 -11.31
N VAL A 231 8.65 8.36 -10.68
CA VAL A 231 9.03 7.11 -11.37
C VAL A 231 7.80 6.44 -11.99
N MET A 232 6.67 6.41 -11.27
CA MET A 232 5.41 5.86 -11.78
C MET A 232 4.92 6.60 -13.03
N LYS A 233 4.99 7.93 -13.06
CA LYS A 233 4.65 8.76 -14.22
C LYS A 233 5.55 8.43 -15.41
N GLU A 234 6.87 8.38 -15.20
CA GLU A 234 7.83 8.04 -16.25
C GLU A 234 7.61 6.63 -16.84
N VAL A 235 7.25 5.65 -15.99
CA VAL A 235 6.87 4.31 -16.46
C VAL A 235 5.64 4.39 -17.38
N GLN A 236 4.62 5.17 -17.02
CA GLN A 236 3.41 5.33 -17.83
C GLN A 236 3.70 6.00 -19.16
N GLU A 237 4.59 6.99 -19.20
CA GLU A 237 4.93 7.74 -20.40
C GLU A 237 5.89 6.98 -21.33
N GLN A 238 6.90 6.29 -20.78
CA GLN A 238 7.97 5.66 -21.56
C GLN A 238 7.77 4.16 -21.83
N ILE A 239 6.85 3.47 -21.12
CA ILE A 239 6.58 2.04 -21.28
C ILE A 239 5.10 1.82 -21.60
N PRO A 240 4.66 2.04 -22.85
CA PRO A 240 3.26 1.93 -23.23
C PRO A 240 2.66 0.52 -23.05
N GLU A 241 3.50 -0.51 -22.93
CA GLU A 241 3.06 -1.87 -22.65
C GLU A 241 2.33 -2.00 -21.30
N ILE A 242 2.51 -1.04 -20.38
CA ILE A 242 1.82 -1.03 -19.09
C ILE A 242 0.30 -0.91 -19.25
N ASP A 243 -0.17 -0.22 -20.29
CA ASP A 243 -1.59 -0.03 -20.57
C ASP A 243 -2.26 -1.32 -21.07
N THR A 244 -1.48 -2.29 -21.54
CA THR A 244 -1.97 -3.59 -21.99
C THR A 244 -2.14 -4.59 -20.85
N VAL A 245 -1.65 -4.26 -19.65
CA VAL A 245 -1.69 -5.15 -18.49
C VAL A 245 -3.10 -5.20 -17.89
N TYR A 246 -3.76 -6.33 -18.06
CA TYR A 246 -5.11 -6.55 -17.54
C TYR A 246 -5.10 -6.85 -16.04
N THR A 247 -4.88 -5.83 -15.21
CA THR A 247 -4.91 -5.90 -13.74
C THR A 247 -5.41 -4.58 -13.16
N PRO A 248 -6.11 -4.62 -12.01
CA PRO A 248 -6.68 -3.42 -11.40
C PRO A 248 -5.67 -2.32 -11.04
N ALA A 249 -4.40 -2.67 -10.85
CA ALA A 249 -3.34 -1.73 -10.54
C ALA A 249 -2.05 -2.23 -11.19
N PRO A 250 -1.79 -1.91 -12.47
CA PRO A 250 -0.58 -2.33 -13.17
C PRO A 250 0.69 -1.75 -12.53
N LEU A 251 0.58 -0.58 -11.94
CA LEU A 251 1.59 0.06 -11.11
C LEU A 251 1.11 0.14 -9.67
N THR A 252 1.93 -0.28 -8.73
CA THR A 252 1.61 -0.24 -7.31
C THR A 252 2.68 0.56 -6.59
N LEU A 253 2.31 1.75 -6.11
CA LEU A 253 3.20 2.65 -5.41
C LEU A 253 3.53 2.10 -4.01
N GLN A 254 4.78 2.26 -3.60
CA GLN A 254 5.30 1.99 -2.26
C GLN A 254 5.96 3.26 -1.72
N LEU A 255 6.18 3.33 -0.41
CA LEU A 255 6.79 4.52 0.22
C LEU A 255 8.18 4.82 -0.33
N ASP A 256 8.95 3.79 -0.64
CA ASP A 256 10.33 3.88 -1.13
C ASP A 256 10.50 3.33 -2.55
N GLY A 257 9.40 3.09 -3.28
CA GLY A 257 9.52 2.50 -4.61
C GLY A 257 8.21 2.22 -5.33
N LEU A 258 8.28 1.25 -6.21
CA LEU A 258 7.20 0.91 -7.13
C LEU A 258 7.25 -0.57 -7.50
N ARG A 259 6.09 -1.24 -7.53
CA ARG A 259 5.94 -2.55 -8.18
C ARG A 259 5.30 -2.35 -9.55
N ILE A 260 5.98 -2.82 -10.60
CA ILE A 260 5.52 -2.78 -11.99
C ILE A 260 5.08 -4.18 -12.39
N LYS A 261 3.83 -4.38 -12.76
CA LYS A 261 3.28 -5.71 -13.09
C LYS A 261 3.58 -6.15 -14.53
N LEU A 262 4.78 -5.90 -14.96
CA LEU A 262 5.37 -6.45 -16.18
C LEU A 262 6.35 -7.57 -15.83
N PRO A 263 6.53 -8.60 -16.70
CA PRO A 263 7.51 -9.65 -16.49
C PRO A 263 8.93 -9.07 -16.40
N TYR A 264 9.66 -9.41 -15.35
CA TYR A 264 11.03 -8.92 -15.14
C TYR A 264 11.96 -9.30 -16.31
N ALA A 265 11.87 -10.56 -16.78
CA ALA A 265 12.75 -11.05 -17.84
C ALA A 265 12.68 -10.21 -19.13
N ASP A 266 11.51 -9.68 -19.45
CA ASP A 266 11.25 -9.01 -20.72
C ASP A 266 11.42 -7.48 -20.63
N PHE A 267 11.22 -6.89 -19.43
CA PHE A 267 11.09 -5.45 -19.29
C PHE A 267 12.06 -4.78 -18.33
N HIS A 268 12.89 -5.53 -17.57
CA HIS A 268 13.78 -4.92 -16.59
C HIS A 268 14.74 -3.89 -17.21
N GLN A 269 15.29 -4.17 -18.40
CA GLN A 269 16.20 -3.25 -19.09
C GLN A 269 15.49 -1.94 -19.49
N LYS A 270 14.25 -2.03 -20.01
CA LYS A 270 13.45 -0.83 -20.30
C LYS A 270 13.21 0.01 -19.06
N VAL A 271 12.97 -0.64 -17.91
CA VAL A 271 12.77 0.03 -16.62
C VAL A 271 14.09 0.63 -16.09
N GLU A 272 15.20 -0.07 -16.24
CA GLU A 272 16.52 0.43 -15.88
C GLU A 272 16.92 1.67 -16.69
N ASP A 273 16.57 1.69 -17.97
CA ASP A 273 16.91 2.74 -18.93
C ASP A 273 15.90 3.90 -18.97
N LEU A 274 14.86 3.90 -18.10
CA LEU A 274 13.94 5.04 -17.98
C LEU A 274 14.70 6.32 -17.68
N GLU A 275 14.49 7.33 -18.50
CA GLU A 275 15.09 8.65 -18.34
C GLU A 275 14.28 9.49 -17.36
N LEU A 276 14.92 9.94 -16.29
CA LEU A 276 14.30 10.78 -15.26
C LEU A 276 14.57 12.26 -15.48
N GLN A 277 15.75 12.56 -16.01
CA GLN A 277 16.26 13.88 -16.36
C GLN A 277 17.45 13.69 -17.30
N ASP A 278 17.93 14.75 -17.96
CA ASP A 278 19.04 14.72 -18.90
C ASP A 278 20.19 13.81 -18.45
N ASN A 279 20.36 12.68 -19.16
CA ASN A 279 21.36 11.65 -18.89
C ASN A 279 21.29 10.93 -17.53
N ILE A 280 20.21 11.07 -16.74
CA ILE A 280 20.01 10.34 -15.50
C ILE A 280 18.93 9.29 -15.74
N HIS A 281 19.29 8.02 -15.56
CA HIS A 281 18.40 6.88 -15.73
C HIS A 281 17.98 6.30 -14.37
N LEU A 282 16.88 5.56 -14.37
CA LEU A 282 16.37 4.97 -13.14
C LEU A 282 17.37 4.03 -12.45
N ARG A 283 18.19 3.28 -13.21
CA ARG A 283 19.27 2.42 -12.67
C ARG A 283 20.28 3.15 -11.80
N ASP A 284 20.49 4.44 -12.04
CA ASP A 284 21.49 5.25 -11.32
C ASP A 284 21.01 5.53 -9.89
N VAL A 285 19.69 5.66 -9.70
CA VAL A 285 19.04 6.11 -8.46
C VAL A 285 18.13 5.05 -7.82
N ALA A 286 18.01 3.86 -8.40
CA ALA A 286 17.16 2.80 -7.87
C ALA A 286 17.82 1.43 -8.00
N ILE A 287 17.30 0.48 -7.21
CA ILE A 287 17.62 -0.95 -7.30
C ILE A 287 16.41 -1.63 -7.93
N ILE A 288 16.65 -2.34 -9.05
CA ILE A 288 15.60 -3.00 -9.82
C ILE A 288 15.80 -4.52 -9.71
N THR A 289 14.80 -5.22 -9.19
CA THR A 289 14.89 -6.66 -8.88
C THR A 289 13.63 -7.41 -9.29
N PRO A 290 13.74 -8.74 -9.53
CA PRO A 290 12.56 -9.57 -9.74
C PRO A 290 11.77 -9.76 -8.42
N SER A 291 10.51 -9.39 -8.44
CA SER A 291 9.59 -9.63 -7.33
C SER A 291 9.26 -11.11 -7.17
N LYS A 292 9.03 -11.54 -5.94
CA LYS A 292 8.44 -12.86 -5.63
C LYS A 292 6.98 -12.96 -6.06
N MET A 293 6.31 -11.83 -6.25
CA MET A 293 4.97 -11.79 -6.82
C MET A 293 5.06 -11.98 -8.35
N LYS A 294 4.78 -13.18 -8.83
CA LYS A 294 4.69 -13.51 -10.28
C LYS A 294 5.89 -13.05 -11.14
N ASN A 295 7.06 -12.90 -10.54
CA ASN A 295 8.26 -12.40 -11.21
C ASN A 295 8.07 -11.02 -11.88
N TYR A 296 7.27 -10.15 -11.26
CA TYR A 296 7.12 -8.76 -11.65
C TYR A 296 8.40 -7.95 -11.34
N ILE A 297 8.44 -6.70 -11.77
CA ILE A 297 9.56 -5.81 -11.49
C ILE A 297 9.29 -5.09 -10.17
N LEU A 298 10.28 -5.11 -9.26
CA LEU A 298 10.29 -4.33 -8.04
C LEU A 298 11.38 -3.28 -8.14
N VAL A 299 11.00 -2.03 -8.02
CA VAL A 299 11.89 -0.87 -8.01
C VAL A 299 11.96 -0.35 -6.57
N LYS A 300 13.16 -0.20 -6.03
CA LYS A 300 13.43 0.46 -4.74
C LYS A 300 14.35 1.65 -4.99
N VAL A 301 13.84 2.84 -4.71
CA VAL A 301 14.58 4.08 -4.88
C VAL A 301 15.60 4.24 -3.76
N LYS A 302 16.82 4.61 -4.10
CA LYS A 302 17.88 4.87 -3.15
C LYS A 302 17.66 6.20 -2.41
N ARG A 303 18.25 6.32 -1.24
CA ARG A 303 18.31 7.58 -0.50
C ARG A 303 19.26 8.57 -1.20
N LYS A 304 19.05 9.87 -1.00
CA LYS A 304 19.98 10.89 -1.53
C LYS A 304 21.40 10.71 -1.02
N SER A 305 21.56 10.25 0.22
CA SER A 305 22.87 9.92 0.80
C SER A 305 23.59 8.74 0.13
N GLU A 306 22.88 7.91 -0.64
CA GLU A 306 23.41 6.72 -1.31
C GLU A 306 23.77 6.95 -2.78
N VAL A 307 23.49 8.15 -3.30
CA VAL A 307 23.74 8.52 -4.70
C VAL A 307 24.52 9.83 -4.81
N ASP A 308 25.48 9.88 -5.72
CA ASP A 308 26.31 11.07 -5.97
C ASP A 308 25.68 11.99 -7.06
N ILE A 309 24.34 11.97 -7.20
CA ILE A 309 23.61 12.69 -8.27
C ILE A 309 22.56 13.58 -7.62
N GLU A 310 22.51 14.86 -8.03
CA GLU A 310 21.43 15.78 -7.70
C GLU A 310 20.35 15.73 -8.80
N ILE A 311 19.11 15.41 -8.42
CA ILE A 311 17.93 15.39 -9.29
C ILE A 311 16.94 16.47 -8.79
#